data_3b781641b7f6297b03a4c73a15714419
#
_entry.id   3b781641b7f6297b03a4c73a15714419
#
_cell.length_a   1.000
_cell.length_b   1.000
_cell.length_c   1.000
_cell.angle_alpha   90.00
_cell.angle_beta   90.00
_cell.angle_gamma   90.00
#
_symmetry.space_group_name_H-M   'P 1'
#
loop_
_entity.id
_entity.type
_entity.pdbx_description
1 polymer ?
#
loop_
_entity_poly.entity_id
_entity_poly.type
_entity_poly.pdbx_seq_one_letter_code
_entity_poly.pdbx_strand_id
1 'polypeptide(L)'
;MAEAPRSRRAALQALILSLLGGAALWRFLTPRAGAGTSARGALSVPEADVPAEGALVLPQQRVAVVRQGSDFLAIDLTCTHLGCMVKATDEGFSCPCHGSRFGRGGDVVKGPAPRAWKRLGLERRAGIIQVSRG
;
A
#
# COMPACT_ATOMS: atom_id res chain seq x y z
N MET A 1 -28.60 56.88 2.46
CA MET A 1 -27.95 56.12 1.38
C MET A 1 -28.84 54.90 1.10
N ALA A 2 -29.62 54.95 0.00
CA ALA A 2 -30.59 53.91 -0.33
C ALA A 2 -29.88 52.79 -1.14
N GLU A 3 -29.86 51.55 -0.62
CA GLU A 3 -29.41 50.39 -1.38
C GLU A 3 -30.38 50.10 -2.53
N ALA A 4 -29.83 50.04 -3.74
CA ALA A 4 -30.60 49.68 -4.92
C ALA A 4 -31.13 48.24 -4.80
N PRO A 5 -32.39 47.94 -5.20
CA PRO A 5 -32.95 46.60 -5.10
C PRO A 5 -32.18 45.65 -6.01
N ARG A 6 -31.51 44.67 -5.39
CA ARG A 6 -30.81 43.58 -6.09
C ARG A 6 -31.82 42.83 -6.96
N SER A 7 -31.64 42.84 -8.29
CA SER A 7 -32.55 42.16 -9.20
C SER A 7 -32.57 40.65 -8.86
N ARG A 8 -33.73 39.99 -8.97
CA ARG A 8 -33.88 38.53 -8.73
C ARG A 8 -32.85 37.71 -9.52
N ARG A 9 -32.44 38.22 -10.70
CA ARG A 9 -31.38 37.60 -11.52
C ARG A 9 -30.00 37.66 -10.85
N ALA A 10 -29.64 38.79 -10.26
CA ALA A 10 -28.36 38.93 -9.56
C ALA A 10 -28.30 38.07 -8.30
N ALA A 11 -29.40 37.91 -7.57
CA ALA A 11 -29.49 37.03 -6.42
C ALA A 11 -29.33 35.54 -6.80
N LEU A 12 -29.97 35.13 -7.90
CA LEU A 12 -29.82 33.75 -8.43
C LEU A 12 -28.39 33.47 -8.92
N GLN A 13 -27.79 34.43 -9.62
CA GLN A 13 -26.39 34.29 -10.07
C GLN A 13 -25.42 34.16 -8.88
N ALA A 14 -25.59 34.97 -7.84
CA ALA A 14 -24.78 34.90 -6.64
C ALA A 14 -24.95 33.54 -5.91
N LEU A 15 -26.17 33.01 -5.85
CA LEU A 15 -26.46 31.71 -5.25
C LEU A 15 -25.78 30.58 -6.04
N ILE A 16 -25.89 30.58 -7.37
CA ILE A 16 -25.25 29.56 -8.22
C ILE A 16 -23.73 29.61 -8.09
N LEU A 17 -23.13 30.82 -8.12
CA LEU A 17 -21.68 30.96 -7.94
C LEU A 17 -21.21 30.50 -6.57
N SER A 18 -21.99 30.76 -5.51
CA SER A 18 -21.68 30.30 -4.16
C SER A 18 -21.76 28.78 -4.04
N LEU A 19 -22.75 28.15 -4.66
CA LEU A 19 -22.89 26.68 -4.66
C LEU A 19 -21.78 26.00 -5.45
N LEU A 20 -21.44 26.53 -6.64
CA LEU A 20 -20.35 25.99 -7.46
C LEU A 20 -18.98 26.19 -6.78
N GLY A 21 -18.73 27.36 -6.22
CA GLY A 21 -17.51 27.66 -5.46
C GLY A 21 -17.40 26.80 -4.21
N GLY A 22 -18.50 26.62 -3.47
CA GLY A 22 -18.55 25.73 -2.31
C GLY A 22 -18.28 24.28 -2.65
N ALA A 23 -18.86 23.78 -3.75
CA ALA A 23 -18.63 22.41 -4.22
C ALA A 23 -17.18 22.20 -4.70
N ALA A 24 -16.61 23.18 -5.39
CA ALA A 24 -15.20 23.13 -5.81
C ALA A 24 -14.24 23.15 -4.61
N LEU A 25 -14.50 24.03 -3.65
CA LEU A 25 -13.72 24.12 -2.41
C LEU A 25 -13.86 22.84 -1.57
N TRP A 26 -15.06 22.31 -1.43
CA TRP A 26 -15.31 21.02 -0.76
C TRP A 26 -14.51 19.90 -1.40
N ARG A 27 -14.51 19.81 -2.75
CA ARG A 27 -13.76 18.82 -3.49
C ARG A 27 -12.24 18.98 -3.35
N PHE A 28 -11.77 20.21 -3.14
CA PHE A 28 -10.35 20.50 -2.91
C PHE A 28 -9.93 20.22 -1.47
N LEU A 29 -10.79 20.51 -0.49
CA LEU A 29 -10.52 20.31 0.94
C LEU A 29 -10.79 18.88 1.42
N THR A 30 -11.63 18.10 0.71
CA THR A 30 -11.79 16.68 1.03
C THR A 30 -10.60 15.92 0.45
N PRO A 31 -9.74 15.33 1.30
CA PRO A 31 -8.69 14.46 0.82
C PRO A 31 -9.36 13.35 0.00
N ARG A 32 -8.94 13.18 -1.25
CA ARG A 32 -9.26 11.94 -1.95
C ARG A 32 -8.71 10.85 -1.07
N ALA A 33 -9.57 9.95 -0.60
CA ALA A 33 -9.13 8.71 0.00
C ALA A 33 -8.31 7.96 -1.07
N GLY A 34 -7.04 8.36 -1.17
CA GLY A 34 -6.05 7.62 -1.93
C GLY A 34 -5.90 6.30 -1.24
N ALA A 35 -5.88 5.23 -2.01
CA ALA A 35 -5.64 3.82 -1.68
C ALA A 35 -5.69 3.54 -0.16
N GLY A 36 -6.88 3.18 0.32
CA GLY A 36 -7.19 3.17 1.73
C GLY A 36 -6.23 2.31 2.53
N THR A 37 -5.57 2.93 3.50
CA THR A 37 -5.19 2.20 4.70
C THR A 37 -6.48 1.79 5.37
N SER A 38 -6.92 0.57 5.09
CA SER A 38 -8.03 -0.05 5.78
C SER A 38 -7.75 -0.01 7.28
N ALA A 39 -8.76 0.34 8.05
CA ALA A 39 -8.71 0.39 9.51
C ALA A 39 -8.01 -0.86 10.07
N ARG A 40 -6.84 -0.68 10.67
CA ARG A 40 -5.89 -1.60 11.33
C ARG A 40 -4.55 -1.80 10.62
N GLY A 41 -4.07 -0.85 9.80
CA GLY A 41 -2.72 -0.97 9.22
C GLY A 41 -2.58 -2.07 8.16
N ALA A 42 -3.67 -2.53 7.56
CA ALA A 42 -3.64 -3.48 6.46
C ALA A 42 -3.18 -2.78 5.18
N LEU A 43 -2.17 -3.34 4.54
CA LEU A 43 -1.66 -2.91 3.26
C LEU A 43 -2.50 -3.55 2.15
N SER A 44 -3.04 -2.76 1.24
CA SER A 44 -3.84 -3.24 0.10
C SER A 44 -3.03 -3.15 -1.19
N VAL A 45 -2.95 -4.27 -1.91
CA VAL A 45 -2.19 -4.42 -3.15
C VAL A 45 -3.08 -5.04 -4.21
N PRO A 46 -3.23 -4.45 -5.42
CA PRO A 46 -3.90 -5.12 -6.52
C PRO A 46 -3.16 -6.41 -6.93
N GLU A 47 -3.89 -7.49 -7.18
CA GLU A 47 -3.29 -8.75 -7.65
C GLU A 47 -2.54 -8.59 -8.98
N ALA A 48 -3.01 -7.68 -9.82
CA ALA A 48 -2.41 -7.39 -11.11
C ALA A 48 -1.00 -6.78 -10.99
N ASP A 49 -0.71 -6.11 -9.88
CA ASP A 49 0.59 -5.49 -9.64
C ASP A 49 1.66 -6.50 -9.16
N VAL A 50 1.22 -7.70 -8.75
CA VAL A 50 2.15 -8.76 -8.32
C VAL A 50 2.61 -9.54 -9.55
N PRO A 51 3.92 -9.50 -9.88
CA PRO A 51 4.45 -10.18 -11.06
C PRO A 51 4.22 -11.70 -10.99
N ALA A 52 4.11 -12.34 -12.16
CA ALA A 52 3.96 -13.80 -12.24
C ALA A 52 5.19 -14.52 -11.68
N GLU A 53 6.35 -13.93 -11.90
CA GLU A 53 7.62 -14.38 -11.33
C GLU A 53 8.27 -13.26 -10.53
N GLY A 54 8.96 -13.62 -9.43
CA GLY A 54 9.59 -12.67 -8.55
C GLY A 54 8.69 -12.21 -7.40
N ALA A 55 8.84 -10.97 -6.98
CA ALA A 55 8.11 -10.40 -5.85
C ALA A 55 7.79 -8.92 -6.09
N LEU A 56 6.60 -8.50 -5.71
CA LEU A 56 6.31 -7.08 -5.52
C LEU A 56 6.90 -6.65 -4.18
N VAL A 57 7.92 -5.79 -4.23
CA VAL A 57 8.63 -5.28 -3.05
C VAL A 57 8.08 -3.92 -2.68
N LEU A 58 7.68 -3.75 -1.43
CA LEU A 58 7.17 -2.51 -0.84
C LEU A 58 8.14 -2.06 0.27
N PRO A 59 9.20 -1.33 -0.09
CA PRO A 59 10.32 -1.04 0.83
C PRO A 59 9.92 -0.23 2.06
N GLN A 60 9.01 0.73 1.89
CA GLN A 60 8.55 1.60 2.98
C GLN A 60 7.79 0.81 4.05
N GLN A 61 7.05 -0.21 3.64
CA GLN A 61 6.32 -1.10 4.52
C GLN A 61 7.15 -2.32 4.96
N ARG A 62 8.34 -2.51 4.40
CA ARG A 62 9.18 -3.69 4.59
C ARG A 62 8.43 -5.00 4.30
N VAL A 63 7.63 -5.01 3.25
CA VAL A 63 6.82 -6.15 2.84
C VAL A 63 7.18 -6.55 1.42
N ALA A 64 7.19 -7.85 1.15
CA ALA A 64 7.12 -8.36 -0.20
C ALA A 64 5.90 -9.26 -0.35
N VAL A 65 5.24 -9.17 -1.51
CA VAL A 65 4.18 -10.08 -1.92
C VAL A 65 4.73 -10.91 -3.08
N VAL A 66 4.76 -12.23 -2.87
CA VAL A 66 5.28 -13.21 -3.83
C VAL A 66 4.11 -14.00 -4.38
N ARG A 67 4.05 -14.17 -5.70
CA ARG A 67 3.09 -15.09 -6.32
C ARG A 67 3.66 -16.50 -6.32
N GLN A 68 2.83 -17.47 -5.93
CA GLN A 68 3.16 -18.91 -5.94
C GLN A 68 2.04 -19.65 -6.71
N GLY A 69 2.16 -19.70 -8.03
CA GLY A 69 1.08 -20.21 -8.90
C GLY A 69 -0.18 -19.36 -8.80
N SER A 70 -1.28 -19.93 -8.30
CA SER A 70 -2.54 -19.25 -8.05
C SER A 70 -2.59 -18.50 -6.71
N ASP A 71 -1.64 -18.76 -5.83
CA ASP A 71 -1.62 -18.24 -4.47
C ASP A 71 -0.62 -17.10 -4.29
N PHE A 72 -0.73 -16.42 -3.18
CA PHE A 72 0.15 -15.32 -2.79
C PHE A 72 0.69 -15.53 -1.39
N LEU A 73 1.91 -15.07 -1.19
CA LEU A 73 2.58 -15.08 0.10
C LEU A 73 3.06 -13.66 0.42
N ALA A 74 2.71 -13.16 1.59
CA ALA A 74 3.25 -11.90 2.11
C ALA A 74 4.28 -12.18 3.19
N ILE A 75 5.46 -11.56 3.05
CA ILE A 75 6.61 -11.76 3.94
C ILE A 75 7.16 -10.42 4.43
N ASP A 76 7.64 -10.43 5.67
CA ASP A 76 8.33 -9.29 6.27
C ASP A 76 9.80 -9.28 5.80
N LEU A 77 10.21 -8.21 5.12
CA LEU A 77 11.58 -8.05 4.58
C LEU A 77 12.61 -7.70 5.65
N THR A 78 12.36 -8.06 6.90
CA THR A 78 13.29 -7.83 8.01
C THR A 78 14.12 -9.09 8.25
N CYS A 79 15.44 -8.99 8.04
CA CYS A 79 16.37 -10.11 8.25
C CYS A 79 16.32 -10.57 9.71
N THR A 80 16.13 -11.87 9.92
CA THR A 80 16.02 -12.47 11.25
C THR A 80 17.34 -12.54 12.01
N HIS A 81 18.47 -12.17 11.38
CA HIS A 81 19.76 -12.02 12.08
C HIS A 81 19.79 -10.78 12.97
N LEU A 82 19.81 -9.59 12.37
CA LEU A 82 19.93 -8.30 13.08
C LEU A 82 19.00 -7.21 12.51
N GLY A 83 17.89 -7.57 11.89
CA GLY A 83 16.85 -6.62 11.49
C GLY A 83 17.13 -5.78 10.23
N CYS A 84 18.21 -6.06 9.49
CA CYS A 84 18.47 -5.37 8.23
C CYS A 84 17.36 -5.63 7.21
N MET A 85 17.09 -4.65 6.36
CA MET A 85 16.17 -4.86 5.24
C MET A 85 16.85 -5.70 4.17
N VAL A 86 16.18 -6.78 3.74
CA VAL A 86 16.67 -7.65 2.67
C VAL A 86 16.23 -7.14 1.30
N LYS A 87 16.96 -7.56 0.28
CA LYS A 87 16.70 -7.21 -1.13
C LYS A 87 16.24 -8.44 -1.89
N ALA A 88 15.30 -8.27 -2.80
CA ALA A 88 14.90 -9.31 -3.74
C ALA A 88 16.05 -9.60 -4.72
N THR A 89 16.17 -10.88 -5.10
CA THR A 89 17.07 -11.40 -6.13
C THR A 89 16.30 -12.38 -7.00
N ASP A 90 16.85 -12.82 -8.10
CA ASP A 90 16.21 -13.78 -9.02
C ASP A 90 15.91 -15.13 -8.34
N GLU A 91 16.72 -15.52 -7.37
CA GLU A 91 16.59 -16.79 -6.65
C GLU A 91 15.78 -16.70 -5.35
N GLY A 92 15.44 -15.47 -4.91
CA GLY A 92 14.74 -15.23 -3.65
C GLY A 92 15.13 -13.89 -3.04
N PHE A 93 15.81 -13.90 -1.87
CA PHE A 93 16.17 -12.66 -1.19
C PHE A 93 17.54 -12.73 -0.53
N SER A 94 18.23 -11.60 -0.45
CA SER A 94 19.55 -11.50 0.16
C SER A 94 19.63 -10.34 1.15
N CYS A 95 20.25 -10.59 2.29
CA CYS A 95 20.56 -9.58 3.29
C CYS A 95 21.94 -8.96 3.01
N PRO A 96 22.00 -7.64 2.71
CA PRO A 96 23.27 -7.00 2.35
C PRO A 96 24.22 -6.82 3.55
N CYS A 97 23.72 -6.91 4.79
CA CYS A 97 24.54 -6.67 5.98
C CYS A 97 25.54 -7.81 6.24
N HIS A 98 25.06 -9.07 6.25
CA HIS A 98 25.89 -10.21 6.61
C HIS A 98 25.68 -11.41 5.69
N GLY A 99 25.11 -11.21 4.51
CA GLY A 99 25.02 -12.22 3.46
C GLY A 99 24.05 -13.36 3.69
N SER A 100 23.09 -13.24 4.64
CA SER A 100 22.04 -14.25 4.78
C SER A 100 21.19 -14.29 3.49
N ARG A 101 20.84 -15.51 3.05
CA ARG A 101 20.01 -15.74 1.87
C ARG A 101 18.74 -16.49 2.27
N PHE A 102 17.64 -16.09 1.65
CA PHE A 102 16.33 -16.68 1.88
C PHE A 102 15.70 -17.07 0.55
N GLY A 103 15.03 -18.20 0.54
CA GLY A 103 14.25 -18.65 -0.60
C GLY A 103 13.02 -17.78 -0.83
N ARG A 104 12.32 -18.01 -1.94
CA ARG A 104 11.08 -17.27 -2.29
C ARG A 104 9.97 -17.50 -1.26
N GLY A 105 9.98 -18.61 -0.51
CA GLY A 105 9.06 -18.91 0.58
C GLY A 105 9.43 -18.27 1.92
N GLY A 106 10.60 -17.62 2.01
CA GLY A 106 11.10 -16.99 3.24
C GLY A 106 11.93 -17.91 4.14
N ASP A 107 12.19 -19.15 3.73
CA ASP A 107 13.06 -20.10 4.41
C ASP A 107 14.53 -19.69 4.29
N VAL A 108 15.35 -20.01 5.30
CA VAL A 108 16.78 -19.71 5.29
C VAL A 108 17.49 -20.70 4.37
N VAL A 109 18.13 -20.19 3.32
CA VAL A 109 19.00 -20.95 2.41
C VAL A 109 20.45 -20.87 2.87
N LYS A 110 20.87 -19.69 3.42
CA LYS A 110 22.22 -19.46 3.93
C LYS A 110 22.17 -18.50 5.12
N GLY A 111 22.85 -18.91 6.23
CA GLY A 111 23.00 -18.07 7.42
C GLY A 111 23.86 -16.82 7.18
N PRO A 112 24.00 -15.98 8.22
CA PRO A 112 23.82 -16.21 9.65
C PRO A 112 22.39 -16.04 10.22
N ALA A 113 21.37 -15.77 9.41
CA ALA A 113 19.99 -15.71 9.88
C ALA A 113 19.58 -17.01 10.59
N PRO A 114 19.05 -16.96 11.85
CA PRO A 114 18.80 -18.16 12.64
C PRO A 114 17.46 -18.85 12.31
N ARG A 115 16.54 -18.19 11.62
CA ARG A 115 15.19 -18.70 11.33
C ARG A 115 14.59 -18.09 10.08
N ALA A 116 13.60 -18.79 9.52
CA ALA A 116 12.77 -18.30 8.43
C ALA A 116 12.06 -16.99 8.80
N TRP A 117 11.60 -16.27 7.79
CA TRP A 117 10.80 -15.05 8.00
C TRP A 117 9.43 -15.35 8.57
N LYS A 118 8.90 -14.35 9.26
CA LYS A 118 7.50 -14.34 9.65
C LYS A 118 6.65 -14.13 8.40
N ARG A 119 5.73 -15.05 8.15
CA ARG A 119 4.68 -14.86 7.16
C ARG A 119 3.66 -13.88 7.73
N LEU A 120 3.24 -12.95 6.90
CA LEU A 120 2.21 -11.97 7.25
C LEU A 120 0.83 -12.54 6.91
N GLY A 121 -0.19 -12.07 7.62
CA GLY A 121 -1.56 -12.39 7.29
C GLY A 121 -1.89 -11.87 5.88
N LEU A 122 -2.57 -12.68 5.08
CA LEU A 122 -2.96 -12.32 3.73
C LEU A 122 -4.41 -12.73 3.49
N GLU A 123 -5.24 -11.78 3.08
CA GLU A 123 -6.59 -12.03 2.61
C GLU A 123 -6.73 -11.54 1.17
N ARG A 124 -7.49 -12.28 0.37
CA ARG A 124 -7.74 -11.99 -1.04
C ARG A 124 -9.22 -11.74 -1.25
N ARG A 125 -9.58 -10.56 -1.75
CA ARG A 125 -10.97 -10.18 -2.03
C ARG A 125 -11.05 -9.33 -3.31
N ALA A 126 -11.88 -9.75 -4.24
CA ALA A 126 -12.18 -8.99 -5.48
C ALA A 126 -10.95 -8.45 -6.22
N GLY A 127 -9.89 -9.27 -6.38
CA GLY A 127 -8.67 -8.87 -7.07
C GLY A 127 -7.73 -7.97 -6.26
N ILE A 128 -7.99 -7.81 -4.96
CA ILE A 128 -7.15 -7.06 -4.02
C ILE A 128 -6.58 -8.01 -2.96
N ILE A 129 -5.29 -7.92 -2.73
CA ILE A 129 -4.57 -8.60 -1.65
C ILE A 129 -4.47 -7.64 -0.48
N GLN A 130 -5.00 -8.06 0.67
CA GLN A 130 -4.85 -7.32 1.94
C GLN A 130 -3.82 -8.03 2.79
N VAL A 131 -2.76 -7.31 3.17
CA VAL A 131 -1.68 -7.82 4.01
C VAL A 131 -1.79 -7.20 5.40
N SER A 132 -1.78 -8.04 6.43
CA SER A 132 -1.85 -7.62 7.82
C SER A 132 -0.61 -8.13 8.60
N ARG A 133 -0.09 -7.27 9.47
CA ARG A 133 0.89 -7.67 10.50
C ARG A 133 0.09 -8.14 11.72
N GLY A 134 0.06 -9.44 11.93
CA GLY A 134 -0.57 -10.02 13.12
C GLY A 134 0.19 -9.69 14.40
#